data_a34aa1a963b01160a2b460b0952f30f2
#
_entry.id   a34aa1a963b01160a2b460b0952f30f2
#
_cell.length_a   1.000
_cell.length_b   1.000
_cell.length_c   1.000
_cell.angle_alpha   90.00
_cell.angle_beta   90.00
_cell.angle_gamma   90.00
#
_symmetry.space_group_name_H-M   'P 1'
#
loop_
_entity.id
_entity.type
_entity.pdbx_description
1 polymer ?
#
loop_
_entity_poly.entity_id
_entity_poly.type
_entity_poly.pdbx_seq_one_letter_code
_entity_poly.pdbx_strand_id
1 'polypeptide(L)'
;MKRKIVKNKKEFIDWVNTYNGKMNCYTTVYDFEIVNENTKIDSSVVLDRMFLDFDAHGEPLENAHRDFMSVGKKLSSSNIMFNAYFSGKGFHIIAHGERVNDIRCIQQYYTELAKDHPTLDRTGIQTNRLRRVPNTLNLSSGKEDNHYYCSPLDFASLDGVSMYDILV
;
A
#
# COMPACT_ATOMS: atom_id res chain seq x y z
N MET A 1 -12.49 1.55 -15.53
CA MET A 1 -11.18 2.24 -15.68
C MET A 1 -10.30 1.38 -16.59
N LYS A 2 -9.75 1.94 -17.68
CA LYS A 2 -8.78 1.20 -18.52
C LYS A 2 -7.43 1.16 -17.79
N ARG A 3 -6.90 -0.03 -17.55
CA ARG A 3 -5.53 -0.19 -17.04
C ARG A 3 -4.55 0.20 -18.15
N LYS A 4 -3.51 0.94 -17.82
CA LYS A 4 -2.40 1.25 -18.73
C LYS A 4 -1.18 0.45 -18.29
N ILE A 5 -0.56 -0.24 -19.22
CA ILE A 5 0.74 -0.85 -19.03
C ILE A 5 1.78 0.24 -19.16
N VAL A 6 2.64 0.37 -18.17
CA VAL A 6 3.74 1.33 -18.11
C VAL A 6 5.04 0.56 -18.24
N LYS A 7 5.86 0.89 -19.23
CA LYS A 7 7.07 0.14 -19.59
C LYS A 7 8.35 0.68 -18.95
N ASN A 8 8.31 1.92 -18.46
CA ASN A 8 9.49 2.58 -17.86
C ASN A 8 9.08 3.70 -16.92
N LYS A 9 10.06 4.17 -16.13
CA LYS A 9 9.88 5.23 -15.13
C LYS A 9 9.35 6.54 -15.74
N LYS A 10 9.80 6.92 -16.93
CA LYS A 10 9.38 8.17 -17.57
C LYS A 10 7.89 8.12 -17.90
N GLU A 11 7.40 7.05 -18.55
CA GLU A 11 5.98 6.87 -18.83
C GLU A 11 5.11 6.88 -17.57
N PHE A 12 5.63 6.29 -16.48
CA PHE A 12 4.94 6.28 -15.19
C PHE A 12 4.79 7.70 -14.64
N ILE A 13 5.89 8.48 -14.61
CA ILE A 13 5.89 9.85 -14.12
C ILE A 13 4.97 10.73 -14.97
N ASP A 14 5.06 10.64 -16.30
CA ASP A 14 4.21 11.40 -17.21
C ASP A 14 2.73 11.09 -17.00
N TRP A 15 2.39 9.82 -16.76
CA TRP A 15 1.04 9.40 -16.45
C TRP A 15 0.56 9.98 -15.11
N VAL A 16 1.38 9.88 -14.06
CA VAL A 16 1.05 10.43 -12.75
C VAL A 16 0.83 11.95 -12.85
N ASN A 17 1.74 12.67 -13.48
CA ASN A 17 1.62 14.14 -13.65
C ASN A 17 0.37 14.55 -14.43
N THR A 18 -0.06 13.72 -15.36
CA THR A 18 -1.26 13.99 -16.17
C THR A 18 -2.55 13.89 -15.35
N TYR A 19 -2.59 12.96 -14.40
CA TYR A 19 -3.84 12.57 -13.72
C TYR A 19 -3.90 12.93 -12.24
N ASN A 20 -2.76 13.20 -11.59
CA ASN A 20 -2.73 13.62 -10.18
C ASN A 20 -3.55 14.90 -10.00
N GLY A 21 -4.41 14.91 -8.98
CA GLY A 21 -5.36 16.01 -8.73
C GLY A 21 -6.63 15.99 -9.61
N LYS A 22 -6.68 15.16 -10.66
CA LYS A 22 -7.86 15.00 -11.51
C LYS A 22 -8.59 13.68 -11.25
N MET A 23 -7.85 12.65 -10.88
CA MET A 23 -8.36 11.36 -10.47
C MET A 23 -7.42 10.66 -9.51
N ASN A 24 -7.96 9.71 -8.76
CA ASN A 24 -7.15 8.86 -7.89
C ASN A 24 -6.17 8.00 -8.73
N CYS A 25 -4.88 8.08 -8.41
CA CYS A 25 -3.82 7.36 -9.09
C CYS A 25 -3.48 6.06 -8.35
N TYR A 26 -3.54 4.94 -9.05
CA TYR A 26 -3.21 3.61 -8.51
C TYR A 26 -2.16 2.91 -9.38
N THR A 27 -1.37 2.06 -8.76
CA THR A 27 -0.48 1.11 -9.41
C THR A 27 -0.68 -0.28 -8.83
N THR A 28 -0.23 -1.33 -9.52
CA THR A 28 -0.17 -2.67 -8.97
C THR A 28 0.82 -2.74 -7.81
N VAL A 29 0.54 -3.58 -6.81
CA VAL A 29 1.48 -3.87 -5.72
C VAL A 29 2.67 -4.64 -6.26
N TYR A 30 2.40 -5.65 -7.09
CA TYR A 30 3.39 -6.55 -7.64
C TYR A 30 3.82 -6.13 -9.03
N ASP A 31 5.04 -6.49 -9.39
CA ASP A 31 5.56 -6.41 -10.74
C ASP A 31 5.20 -7.70 -11.52
N PHE A 32 5.30 -7.65 -12.83
CA PHE A 32 5.00 -8.77 -13.73
C PHE A 32 6.12 -8.93 -14.75
N GLU A 33 6.63 -10.14 -14.92
CA GLU A 33 7.71 -10.42 -15.89
C GLU A 33 7.24 -10.33 -17.34
N ILE A 34 6.00 -10.74 -17.57
CA ILE A 34 5.42 -10.75 -18.93
C ILE A 34 4.07 -10.04 -18.88
N VAL A 35 3.97 -8.92 -19.59
CA VAL A 35 2.70 -8.19 -19.73
C VAL A 35 2.43 -7.98 -21.20
N ASN A 36 1.50 -8.77 -21.74
CA ASN A 36 0.96 -8.59 -23.09
C ASN A 36 -0.55 -8.78 -23.07
N GLU A 37 -1.23 -8.38 -24.16
CA GLU A 37 -2.69 -8.40 -24.24
C GLU A 37 -3.31 -9.79 -24.07
N ASN A 38 -2.54 -10.86 -24.30
CA ASN A 38 -2.99 -12.25 -24.28
C ASN A 38 -2.55 -13.02 -23.04
N THR A 39 -1.70 -12.45 -22.19
CA THR A 39 -1.17 -13.13 -21.01
C THR A 39 -2.10 -12.89 -19.82
N LYS A 40 -2.50 -13.96 -19.13
CA LYS A 40 -3.13 -13.83 -17.83
C LYS A 40 -2.12 -13.15 -16.89
N ILE A 41 -2.45 -11.98 -16.39
CA ILE A 41 -1.58 -11.18 -15.52
C ILE A 41 -1.02 -12.01 -14.36
N ASP A 42 -1.85 -12.89 -13.78
CA ASP A 42 -1.48 -13.73 -12.64
C ASP A 42 -0.38 -14.76 -12.89
N SER A 43 -0.07 -15.08 -14.17
CA SER A 43 0.91 -16.13 -14.50
C SER A 43 2.37 -15.66 -14.48
N SER A 44 2.61 -14.36 -14.39
CA SER A 44 3.97 -13.79 -14.43
C SER A 44 4.24 -12.82 -13.28
N VAL A 45 3.47 -12.90 -12.21
CA VAL A 45 3.61 -12.04 -11.04
C VAL A 45 4.91 -12.33 -10.28
N VAL A 46 5.59 -11.27 -9.86
CA VAL A 46 6.78 -11.34 -9.01
C VAL A 46 6.36 -11.16 -7.56
N LEU A 47 6.38 -12.24 -6.80
CA LEU A 47 5.93 -12.27 -5.40
C LEU A 47 7.14 -12.10 -4.45
N ASP A 48 7.67 -10.89 -4.34
CA ASP A 48 8.85 -10.51 -3.57
C ASP A 48 8.53 -9.54 -2.41
N ARG A 49 7.26 -9.29 -2.19
CA ARG A 49 6.79 -8.33 -1.17
C ARG A 49 5.40 -8.68 -0.66
N MET A 50 5.08 -8.16 0.51
CA MET A 50 3.74 -8.23 1.09
C MET A 50 3.19 -6.81 1.26
N PHE A 51 1.97 -6.58 0.82
CA PHE A 51 1.26 -5.33 0.98
C PHE A 51 0.26 -5.43 2.12
N LEU A 52 0.40 -4.58 3.11
CA LEU A 52 -0.46 -4.49 4.28
C LEU A 52 -1.22 -3.16 4.20
N ASP A 53 -2.54 -3.24 4.18
CA ASP A 53 -3.45 -2.11 4.06
C ASP A 53 -4.25 -2.00 5.36
N PHE A 54 -4.02 -0.92 6.12
CA PHE A 54 -4.68 -0.65 7.39
C PHE A 54 -5.75 0.42 7.15
N ASP A 55 -7.01 0.00 7.14
CA ASP A 55 -8.17 0.87 6.94
C ASP A 55 -9.05 0.84 8.19
N ALA A 56 -9.46 2.00 8.65
CA ALA A 56 -10.31 2.13 9.83
C ALA A 56 -11.77 1.70 9.58
N HIS A 57 -12.19 1.53 8.32
CA HIS A 57 -13.55 1.09 7.93
C HIS A 57 -14.70 1.88 8.60
N GLY A 58 -14.50 3.19 8.81
CA GLY A 58 -15.47 4.07 9.46
C GLY A 58 -15.25 4.24 10.97
N GLU A 59 -14.38 3.46 11.58
CA GLU A 59 -13.87 3.67 12.93
C GLU A 59 -12.84 4.80 12.98
N PRO A 60 -12.45 5.29 14.17
CA PRO A 60 -11.40 6.29 14.32
C PRO A 60 -10.09 5.86 13.64
N LEU A 61 -9.43 6.77 12.92
CA LEU A 61 -8.18 6.51 12.21
C LEU A 61 -7.04 6.07 13.15
N GLU A 62 -7.13 6.45 14.43
CA GLU A 62 -6.24 6.02 15.51
C GLU A 62 -6.16 4.49 15.65
N ASN A 63 -7.24 3.77 15.36
CA ASN A 63 -7.26 2.31 15.39
C ASN A 63 -6.35 1.75 14.27
N ALA A 64 -6.44 2.28 13.05
CA ALA A 64 -5.58 1.91 11.94
C ALA A 64 -4.11 2.29 12.22
N HIS A 65 -3.87 3.47 12.81
CA HIS A 65 -2.53 3.91 13.21
C HIS A 65 -1.91 2.97 14.25
N ARG A 66 -2.67 2.58 15.28
CA ARG A 66 -2.20 1.65 16.32
C ARG A 66 -1.78 0.30 15.72
N ASP A 67 -2.61 -0.27 14.85
CA ASP A 67 -2.33 -1.58 14.22
C ASP A 67 -1.13 -1.48 13.27
N PHE A 68 -1.05 -0.41 12.48
CA PHE A 68 0.08 -0.07 11.62
C PHE A 68 1.39 0.02 12.41
N MET A 69 1.41 0.77 13.53
CA MET A 69 2.59 0.91 14.39
C MET A 69 2.99 -0.43 15.03
N SER A 70 2.02 -1.22 15.49
CA SER A 70 2.25 -2.55 16.06
C SER A 70 2.95 -3.47 15.05
N VAL A 71 2.42 -3.56 13.83
CA VAL A 71 2.99 -4.41 12.78
C VAL A 71 4.35 -3.89 12.32
N GLY A 72 4.50 -2.58 12.13
CA GLY A 72 5.78 -1.98 11.75
C GLY A 72 6.89 -2.25 12.77
N LYS A 73 6.61 -2.15 14.07
CA LYS A 73 7.55 -2.51 15.14
C LYS A 73 7.92 -4.00 15.09
N LYS A 74 6.96 -4.88 14.82
CA LYS A 74 7.22 -6.33 14.67
C LYS A 74 8.12 -6.61 13.46
N LEU A 75 7.89 -5.97 12.32
CA LEU A 75 8.75 -6.11 11.14
C LEU A 75 10.16 -5.59 11.41
N SER A 76 10.29 -4.42 12.04
CA SER A 76 11.58 -3.83 12.42
C SER A 76 12.37 -4.73 13.35
N SER A 77 11.73 -5.29 14.39
CA SER A 77 12.38 -6.21 15.34
C SER A 77 12.82 -7.52 14.69
N SER A 78 12.20 -7.89 13.59
CA SER A 78 12.55 -9.06 12.78
C SER A 78 13.54 -8.75 11.66
N ASN A 79 14.11 -7.54 11.60
CA ASN A 79 15.00 -7.06 10.55
C ASN A 79 14.40 -7.16 9.12
N ILE A 80 13.08 -7.06 8.99
CA ILE A 80 12.40 -7.05 7.70
C ILE A 80 12.35 -5.61 7.19
N MET A 81 12.94 -5.35 6.02
CA MET A 81 12.87 -4.04 5.37
C MET A 81 11.45 -3.77 4.87
N PHE A 82 10.97 -2.56 5.06
CA PHE A 82 9.67 -2.14 4.53
C PHE A 82 9.61 -0.64 4.24
N ASN A 83 8.66 -0.27 3.41
CA ASN A 83 8.26 1.11 3.17
C ASN A 83 6.90 1.35 3.81
N ALA A 84 6.75 2.50 4.47
CA ALA A 84 5.53 2.93 5.13
C ALA A 84 4.91 4.14 4.43
N TYR A 85 3.58 4.22 4.42
CA TYR A 85 2.85 5.31 3.78
C TYR A 85 1.58 5.64 4.55
N PHE A 86 1.23 6.93 4.58
CA PHE A 86 -0.13 7.38 4.85
C PHE A 86 -0.90 7.43 3.53
N SER A 87 -2.05 6.80 3.43
CA SER A 87 -2.83 6.70 2.18
C SER A 87 -3.83 7.85 1.98
N GLY A 88 -3.96 8.73 2.98
CA GLY A 88 -4.99 9.76 3.06
C GLY A 88 -6.24 9.34 3.84
N LYS A 89 -6.42 8.04 4.11
CA LYS A 89 -7.53 7.47 4.91
C LYS A 89 -7.12 6.34 5.85
N GLY A 90 -5.90 5.86 5.70
CA GLY A 90 -5.33 4.74 6.45
C GLY A 90 -3.85 4.68 6.21
N PHE A 91 -3.25 3.53 6.48
CA PHE A 91 -1.81 3.35 6.38
C PHE A 91 -1.47 2.12 5.55
N HIS A 92 -0.36 2.18 4.85
CA HIS A 92 0.15 1.06 4.06
C HIS A 92 1.56 0.70 4.52
N ILE A 93 1.85 -0.60 4.55
CA ILE A 93 3.21 -1.13 4.62
C ILE A 93 3.45 -1.99 3.39
N ILE A 94 4.63 -1.84 2.78
CA ILE A 94 5.15 -2.76 1.78
C ILE A 94 6.38 -3.41 2.41
N ALA A 95 6.21 -4.63 2.91
CA ALA A 95 7.30 -5.42 3.47
C ALA A 95 7.99 -6.20 2.35
N HIS A 96 9.32 -6.06 2.26
CA HIS A 96 10.14 -6.71 1.24
C HIS A 96 10.66 -8.04 1.75
N GLY A 97 10.72 -9.05 0.88
CA GLY A 97 11.19 -10.37 1.22
C GLY A 97 11.82 -11.07 0.03
N GLU A 98 12.21 -12.32 0.23
CA GLU A 98 12.64 -13.17 -0.87
C GLU A 98 11.45 -13.51 -1.77
N ARG A 99 11.75 -13.72 -3.05
CA ARG A 99 10.75 -14.14 -4.03
C ARG A 99 10.20 -15.52 -3.67
N VAL A 100 8.88 -15.62 -3.62
CA VAL A 100 8.17 -16.91 -3.48
C VAL A 100 7.44 -17.26 -4.76
N ASN A 101 7.21 -18.54 -4.97
CA ASN A 101 6.53 -19.04 -6.18
C ASN A 101 5.02 -19.26 -5.97
N ASP A 102 4.55 -19.07 -4.74
CA ASP A 102 3.17 -19.34 -4.39
C ASP A 102 2.64 -18.24 -3.46
N ILE A 103 1.59 -17.56 -3.92
CA ILE A 103 0.92 -16.50 -3.14
C ILE A 103 0.38 -17.00 -1.80
N ARG A 104 0.11 -18.29 -1.66
CA ARG A 104 -0.38 -18.89 -0.42
C ARG A 104 0.61 -18.72 0.75
N CYS A 105 1.92 -18.67 0.47
CA CYS A 105 2.93 -18.39 1.50
C CYS A 105 2.72 -16.98 2.11
N ILE A 106 2.45 -15.98 1.26
CA ILE A 106 2.15 -14.61 1.68
C ILE A 106 0.79 -14.57 2.41
N GLN A 107 -0.22 -15.25 1.86
CA GLN A 107 -1.57 -15.31 2.42
C GLN A 107 -1.58 -15.88 3.84
N GLN A 108 -0.82 -16.93 4.07
CA GLN A 108 -0.74 -17.57 5.39
C GLN A 108 -0.18 -16.61 6.45
N TYR A 109 0.94 -15.97 6.14
CA TYR A 109 1.55 -14.99 7.06
C TYR A 109 0.63 -13.79 7.30
N TYR A 110 0.00 -13.28 6.25
CA TYR A 110 -0.97 -12.20 6.34
C TYR A 110 -2.17 -12.56 7.24
N THR A 111 -2.70 -13.77 7.08
CA THR A 111 -3.83 -14.25 7.89
C THR A 111 -3.47 -14.30 9.38
N GLU A 112 -2.25 -14.71 9.72
CA GLU A 112 -1.78 -14.68 11.10
C GLU A 112 -1.69 -13.25 11.64
N LEU A 113 -1.13 -12.30 10.87
CA LEU A 113 -1.08 -10.90 11.27
C LEU A 113 -2.49 -10.31 11.49
N ALA A 114 -3.44 -10.64 10.62
CA ALA A 114 -4.79 -10.08 10.67
C ALA A 114 -5.63 -10.57 11.87
N LYS A 115 -5.20 -11.61 12.60
CA LYS A 115 -5.89 -12.07 13.80
C LYS A 115 -5.86 -11.03 14.91
N ASP A 116 -4.71 -10.37 15.08
CA ASP A 116 -4.45 -9.42 16.16
C ASP A 116 -4.58 -7.96 15.73
N HIS A 117 -4.82 -7.71 14.42
CA HIS A 117 -4.87 -6.38 13.84
C HIS A 117 -6.16 -6.21 13.01
N PRO A 118 -7.28 -5.86 13.64
CA PRO A 118 -8.60 -5.86 12.98
C PRO A 118 -8.75 -4.83 11.85
N THR A 119 -7.91 -3.78 11.82
CA THR A 119 -7.93 -2.79 10.74
C THR A 119 -7.15 -3.22 9.50
N LEU A 120 -6.45 -4.36 9.56
CA LEU A 120 -5.75 -4.92 8.41
C LEU A 120 -6.76 -5.52 7.41
N ASP A 121 -6.85 -4.95 6.20
CA ASP A 121 -7.79 -5.38 5.16
C ASP A 121 -7.45 -6.79 4.66
N ARG A 122 -8.26 -7.77 5.03
CA ARG A 122 -8.08 -9.19 4.67
C ARG A 122 -8.19 -9.46 3.17
N THR A 123 -8.68 -8.52 2.38
CA THR A 123 -8.76 -8.66 0.92
C THR A 123 -7.45 -8.27 0.21
N GLY A 124 -6.45 -7.78 0.96
CA GLY A 124 -5.19 -7.24 0.44
C GLY A 124 -4.30 -8.23 -0.33
N ILE A 125 -4.58 -9.54 -0.24
CA ILE A 125 -3.67 -10.57 -0.76
C ILE A 125 -4.16 -11.12 -2.11
N GLN A 126 -4.11 -10.26 -3.11
CA GLN A 126 -4.42 -10.63 -4.49
C GLN A 126 -3.26 -10.23 -5.39
N THR A 127 -2.88 -11.08 -6.34
CA THR A 127 -1.82 -10.81 -7.32
C THR A 127 -2.05 -9.52 -8.12
N ASN A 128 -3.30 -9.13 -8.31
CA ASN A 128 -3.70 -7.93 -9.03
C ASN A 128 -4.09 -6.75 -8.11
N ARG A 129 -3.72 -6.81 -6.81
CA ARG A 129 -4.00 -5.74 -5.85
C ARG A 129 -3.42 -4.42 -6.35
N LEU A 130 -4.23 -3.38 -6.24
CA LEU A 130 -3.82 -2.01 -6.50
C LEU A 130 -3.51 -1.30 -5.18
N ARG A 131 -2.51 -0.46 -5.22
CA ARG A 131 -2.20 0.51 -4.16
C ARG A 131 -2.19 1.92 -4.72
N ARG A 132 -2.43 2.89 -3.87
CA ARG A 132 -2.31 4.30 -4.24
C ARG A 132 -0.84 4.64 -4.55
N VAL A 133 -0.65 5.43 -5.58
CA VAL A 133 0.69 5.92 -5.95
C VAL A 133 1.15 6.95 -4.90
N PRO A 134 2.34 6.81 -4.32
CA PRO A 134 2.91 7.81 -3.41
C PRO A 134 3.02 9.19 -4.07
N ASN A 135 2.91 10.23 -3.26
CA ASN A 135 2.93 11.64 -3.67
C ASN A 135 1.77 12.02 -4.63
N THR A 136 0.67 11.26 -4.57
CA THR A 136 -0.56 11.63 -5.29
C THR A 136 -1.70 11.94 -4.34
N LEU A 137 -2.57 12.84 -4.78
CA LEU A 137 -3.72 13.29 -4.02
C LEU A 137 -4.78 12.18 -3.90
N ASN A 138 -5.29 11.96 -2.71
CA ASN A 138 -6.41 11.07 -2.48
C ASN A 138 -7.73 11.86 -2.53
N LEU A 139 -8.34 11.94 -3.70
CA LEU A 139 -9.60 12.67 -3.92
C LEU A 139 -10.81 12.09 -3.14
N SER A 140 -10.63 10.95 -2.49
CA SER A 140 -11.66 10.36 -1.63
C SER A 140 -11.43 10.66 -0.15
N SER A 141 -10.35 11.37 0.21
CA SER A 141 -10.02 11.78 1.57
C SER A 141 -10.40 13.22 1.84
N GLY A 142 -10.49 13.58 3.12
CA GLY A 142 -10.79 14.96 3.51
C GLY A 142 -12.24 15.37 3.28
N LYS A 143 -12.49 16.66 3.42
CA LYS A 143 -13.79 17.32 3.16
C LYS A 143 -13.54 18.43 2.16
N GLU A 144 -14.45 18.59 1.17
CA GLU A 144 -14.51 19.72 0.24
C GLU A 144 -13.14 20.37 -0.05
N ASP A 145 -12.50 20.04 -1.13
CA ASP A 145 -11.21 20.59 -1.61
C ASP A 145 -9.98 20.42 -0.69
N ASN A 146 -10.14 19.88 0.52
CA ASN A 146 -9.03 19.58 1.43
C ASN A 146 -8.74 18.09 1.46
N HIS A 147 -8.11 17.59 0.39
CA HIS A 147 -7.73 16.19 0.24
C HIS A 147 -6.31 15.94 0.74
N TYR A 148 -6.09 14.75 1.31
CA TYR A 148 -4.76 14.33 1.75
C TYR A 148 -3.97 13.65 0.64
N TYR A 149 -2.65 13.81 0.69
CA TYR A 149 -1.73 13.07 -0.16
C TYR A 149 -1.47 11.66 0.36
N CYS A 150 -1.19 10.73 -0.54
CA CYS A 150 -0.52 9.49 -0.19
C CYS A 150 0.95 9.80 0.06
N SER A 151 1.36 9.90 1.32
CA SER A 151 2.67 10.38 1.72
C SER A 151 3.56 9.25 2.21
N PRO A 152 4.82 9.14 1.74
CA PRO A 152 5.81 8.28 2.37
C PRO A 152 6.03 8.70 3.82
N LEU A 153 6.22 7.73 4.71
CA LEU A 153 6.50 7.94 6.12
C LEU A 153 7.87 7.37 6.48
N ASP A 154 8.64 8.13 7.24
CA ASP A 154 9.81 7.60 7.93
C ASP A 154 9.34 6.91 9.22
N PHE A 155 9.19 5.59 9.15
CA PHE A 155 8.64 4.81 10.27
C PHE A 155 9.44 4.95 11.56
N ALA A 156 10.77 5.09 11.47
CA ALA A 156 11.62 5.22 12.65
C ALA A 156 11.35 6.51 13.43
N SER A 157 10.92 7.58 12.74
CA SER A 157 10.60 8.87 13.36
C SER A 157 9.17 8.94 13.94
N LEU A 158 8.34 7.92 13.74
CA LEU A 158 6.95 7.94 14.19
C LEU A 158 6.76 7.49 15.65
N ASP A 159 7.80 7.00 16.31
CA ASP A 159 7.66 6.54 17.69
C ASP A 159 7.35 7.72 18.63
N GLY A 160 6.21 7.65 19.29
CA GLY A 160 5.69 8.74 20.13
C GLY A 160 5.01 9.91 19.38
N VAL A 161 4.95 9.87 18.05
CA VAL A 161 4.25 10.86 17.23
C VAL A 161 2.75 10.55 17.24
N SER A 162 1.93 11.55 17.48
CA SER A 162 0.49 11.38 17.40
C SER A 162 0.03 11.31 15.93
N MET A 163 -1.09 10.68 15.69
CA MET A 163 -1.68 10.65 14.35
C MET A 163 -1.98 12.07 13.83
N TYR A 164 -2.33 13.00 14.71
CA TYR A 164 -2.62 14.40 14.34
C TYR A 164 -1.39 15.11 13.78
N ASP A 165 -0.19 14.75 14.23
CA ASP A 165 1.07 15.32 13.73
C ASP A 165 1.43 14.77 12.34
N ILE A 166 0.84 13.65 11.91
CA ILE A 166 1.00 13.09 10.57
C ILE A 166 0.08 13.80 9.55
N LEU A 167 -1.03 14.38 10.01
CA LEU A 167 -2.05 15.00 9.16
C LEU A 167 -1.80 16.48 8.86
N VAL A 168 -0.80 17.09 9.48
CA VAL A 168 -0.38 18.48 9.25
C VAL A 168 0.71 18.53 8.19
#